data_997098bf90c26255dcf35d38a6d21323
#
_entry.id   997098bf90c26255dcf35d38a6d21323
#
_cell.length_a   1.000
_cell.length_b   1.000
_cell.length_c   1.000
_cell.angle_alpha   90.00
_cell.angle_beta   90.00
_cell.angle_gamma   90.00
#
_symmetry.space_group_name_H-M   'P 1'
#
loop_
_entity.id
_entity.type
_entity.pdbx_description
1 polymer ?
#
loop_
_entity_poly.entity_id
_entity_poly.type
_entity_poly.pdbx_seq_one_letter_code
_entity_poly.pdbx_strand_id
1 'polypeptide(L)'
;MRQRELAATAKAFMLDRPDVSLQELTEHLRSMAEQFLTDASDDYWNGVDVATLVDEKSNLKELAATQALSLDQQKGIRLALEVLTAAQQRVDTGDTSGLIDIVMNNHTDYSTIGDSTSILKNEQGDRPAVFTQERQPSVVFSSLVSSLLAEKVQTLKSSSYKDLSSSLNTVSRFLPEDMDLMSRSEWLAVRDSMLAAEVRPSTINKLLTKAKMCLDYGLMNGQLEGRNPIERMKLTKDIDSKRRAFTDEELERLLVRVESEYQFTRHTAHTTSEARRWASLVSVITGARAAEVCHLTKRDIVTLDNGLTCIDINEDGDGKSVKNKHSVRLVPLTDGACGFDLKSFLEWVDTQPDEDPLFGMTPSAYSSWFNSRVMTEALGDAENVSLHSLRHWLATRMKERGVNLVDAQGILGHSSQSITYDLYGKGHAVGRLAEVLKTALL
;
A
#
# COMPACT_ATOMS: atom_id res chain seq x y z
N MET A 1 13.87 16.82 -21.19
CA MET A 1 14.70 18.03 -21.22
C MET A 1 14.15 19.09 -20.28
N ARG A 2 12.88 19.49 -20.37
CA ARG A 2 12.24 20.53 -19.51
C ARG A 2 12.17 20.21 -18.01
N GLN A 3 12.11 18.97 -17.60
CA GLN A 3 12.07 18.56 -16.19
C GLN A 3 13.40 18.78 -15.46
N ARG A 4 14.51 18.49 -16.13
CA ARG A 4 15.85 18.84 -15.64
C ARG A 4 16.05 20.36 -15.62
N GLU A 5 15.43 21.05 -16.55
CA GLU A 5 15.38 22.50 -16.59
C GLU A 5 14.64 23.09 -15.37
N LEU A 6 13.52 22.45 -14.96
CA LEU A 6 12.70 22.85 -13.81
C LEU A 6 13.49 22.76 -12.50
N ALA A 7 14.10 21.62 -12.24
CA ALA A 7 14.87 21.42 -11.03
C ALA A 7 16.21 22.18 -11.08
N ALA A 8 16.86 22.24 -12.24
CA ALA A 8 18.05 23.05 -12.46
C ALA A 8 17.73 24.55 -12.29
N THR A 9 16.58 25.01 -12.77
CA THR A 9 16.15 26.41 -12.63
C THR A 9 15.78 26.72 -11.18
N ALA A 10 15.04 25.85 -10.48
CA ALA A 10 14.76 26.02 -9.06
C ALA A 10 16.05 25.97 -8.22
N LYS A 11 17.00 25.10 -8.58
CA LYS A 11 18.30 24.99 -7.91
C LYS A 11 19.22 26.18 -8.22
N ALA A 12 19.31 26.62 -9.46
CA ALA A 12 20.07 27.79 -9.88
C ALA A 12 19.49 29.08 -9.29
N PHE A 13 18.16 29.18 -9.25
CA PHE A 13 17.46 30.29 -8.66
C PHE A 13 17.72 30.42 -7.15
N MET A 14 17.87 29.32 -6.45
CA MET A 14 18.12 29.31 -5.00
C MET A 14 19.60 29.43 -4.62
N LEU A 15 20.53 28.91 -5.42
CA LEU A 15 21.96 28.85 -5.12
C LEU A 15 22.77 29.97 -5.80
N ASP A 16 22.42 30.31 -7.05
CA ASP A 16 23.18 31.25 -7.87
C ASP A 16 22.64 32.69 -7.78
N ARG A 17 21.46 32.88 -7.17
CA ARG A 17 20.83 34.19 -6.99
C ARG A 17 20.33 34.40 -5.57
N PRO A 18 21.19 34.69 -4.61
CA PRO A 18 20.81 34.90 -3.23
C PRO A 18 19.89 36.11 -2.99
N ASP A 19 19.75 37.00 -3.99
CA ASP A 19 18.99 38.25 -3.89
C ASP A 19 17.54 38.14 -4.38
N VAL A 20 17.09 36.95 -4.81
CA VAL A 20 15.74 36.75 -5.32
C VAL A 20 14.75 36.73 -4.16
N SER A 21 13.70 37.53 -4.30
CA SER A 21 12.61 37.59 -3.31
C SER A 21 11.76 36.30 -3.35
N LEU A 22 11.18 35.95 -2.19
CA LEU A 22 10.22 34.83 -2.10
C LEU A 22 9.06 35.02 -3.07
N GLN A 23 8.65 36.26 -3.35
CA GLN A 23 7.56 36.57 -4.27
C GLN A 23 7.94 36.21 -5.71
N GLU A 24 9.12 36.56 -6.21
CA GLU A 24 9.59 36.20 -7.54
C GLU A 24 9.73 34.68 -7.70
N LEU A 25 10.19 33.98 -6.64
CA LEU A 25 10.25 32.52 -6.65
C LEU A 25 8.84 31.91 -6.72
N THR A 26 7.88 32.46 -5.97
CA THR A 26 6.49 31.99 -5.96
C THR A 26 5.83 32.17 -7.33
N GLU A 27 6.01 33.34 -7.94
CA GLU A 27 5.49 33.64 -9.29
C GLU A 27 6.09 32.73 -10.35
N HIS A 28 7.39 32.44 -10.26
CA HIS A 28 8.07 31.51 -11.17
C HIS A 28 7.54 30.08 -11.03
N LEU A 29 7.44 29.56 -9.81
CA LEU A 29 6.89 28.21 -9.54
C LEU A 29 5.42 28.08 -9.97
N ARG A 30 4.65 29.17 -9.84
CA ARG A 30 3.27 29.25 -10.32
C ARG A 30 3.21 29.22 -11.84
N SER A 31 4.04 29.99 -12.54
CA SER A 31 4.15 29.96 -14.00
C SER A 31 4.49 28.57 -14.51
N MET A 32 5.31 27.81 -13.76
CA MET A 32 5.61 26.42 -14.07
C MET A 32 4.42 25.49 -13.87
N ALA A 33 3.64 25.67 -12.79
CA ALA A 33 2.40 24.93 -12.58
C ALA A 33 1.35 25.22 -13.67
N GLU A 34 1.24 26.49 -14.13
CA GLU A 34 0.41 26.89 -15.26
C GLU A 34 0.84 26.22 -16.57
N GLN A 35 2.16 26.14 -16.83
CA GLN A 35 2.68 25.43 -17.98
C GLN A 35 2.37 23.93 -17.91
N PHE A 36 2.44 23.32 -16.72
CA PHE A 36 2.01 21.95 -16.52
C PHE A 36 0.51 21.73 -16.73
N LEU A 37 -0.33 22.74 -16.52
CA LEU A 37 -1.77 22.68 -16.78
C LEU A 37 -2.12 22.93 -18.25
N THR A 38 -1.42 23.84 -18.93
CA THR A 38 -1.74 24.30 -20.30
C THR A 38 -1.17 23.42 -21.40
N ASP A 39 -0.08 22.67 -21.14
CA ASP A 39 0.44 21.67 -22.09
C ASP A 39 -0.50 20.46 -22.13
N ALA A 40 -1.62 20.64 -22.84
CA ALA A 40 -2.71 19.67 -22.97
C ALA A 40 -2.44 18.54 -23.98
N SER A 41 -1.24 18.44 -24.56
CA SER A 41 -0.93 17.34 -25.47
C SER A 41 -0.65 16.06 -24.66
N ASP A 42 -1.45 15.03 -24.89
CA ASP A 42 -1.22 13.68 -24.33
C ASP A 42 0.21 13.19 -24.62
N ASP A 43 0.81 13.61 -25.73
CA ASP A 43 2.18 13.31 -26.12
C ASP A 43 3.23 13.88 -25.15
N TYR A 44 2.99 15.05 -24.55
CA TYR A 44 3.91 15.65 -23.58
C TYR A 44 3.94 14.84 -22.28
N TRP A 45 2.76 14.52 -21.74
CA TRP A 45 2.64 13.81 -20.47
C TRP A 45 3.04 12.35 -20.59
N ASN A 46 2.83 11.72 -21.74
CA ASN A 46 3.36 10.39 -22.04
C ASN A 46 4.89 10.32 -22.12
N GLY A 47 5.55 11.46 -22.38
CA GLY A 47 7.00 11.59 -22.42
C GLY A 47 7.64 12.06 -21.10
N VAL A 48 6.84 12.36 -20.07
CA VAL A 48 7.33 12.77 -18.74
C VAL A 48 7.91 11.58 -18.00
N ASP A 49 9.22 11.59 -17.76
CA ASP A 49 9.90 10.55 -16.98
C ASP A 49 9.67 10.78 -15.49
N VAL A 50 8.77 9.97 -14.92
CA VAL A 50 8.44 9.99 -13.47
C VAL A 50 9.68 9.73 -12.62
N ALA A 51 10.63 8.92 -13.08
CA ALA A 51 11.87 8.70 -12.36
C ALA A 51 12.64 10.01 -12.17
N THR A 52 12.67 10.87 -13.19
CA THR A 52 13.28 12.21 -13.10
C THR A 52 12.54 13.09 -12.08
N LEU A 53 11.20 13.04 -11.99
CA LEU A 53 10.45 13.80 -10.98
C LEU A 53 10.75 13.30 -9.55
N VAL A 54 10.89 12.00 -9.37
CA VAL A 54 11.23 11.37 -8.08
C VAL A 54 12.66 11.73 -7.66
N ASP A 55 13.61 11.67 -8.60
CA ASP A 55 15.01 12.02 -8.35
C ASP A 55 15.15 13.50 -7.97
N GLU A 56 14.46 14.39 -8.68
CA GLU A 56 14.51 15.82 -8.38
C GLU A 56 13.84 16.18 -7.05
N LYS A 57 12.75 15.50 -6.67
CA LYS A 57 12.17 15.60 -5.32
C LYS A 57 13.14 15.12 -4.24
N SER A 58 13.90 14.06 -4.51
CA SER A 58 14.92 13.53 -3.61
C SER A 58 16.08 14.53 -3.43
N ASN A 59 16.56 15.10 -4.53
CA ASN A 59 17.62 16.10 -4.55
C ASN A 59 17.24 17.38 -3.77
N LEU A 60 16.00 17.86 -3.93
CA LEU A 60 15.52 19.03 -3.17
C LEU A 60 15.37 18.74 -1.67
N LYS A 61 14.97 17.52 -1.31
CA LYS A 61 14.91 17.10 0.11
C LYS A 61 16.29 16.96 0.72
N GLU A 62 17.26 16.43 -0.01
CA GLU A 62 18.64 16.31 0.43
C GLU A 62 19.28 17.70 0.62
N LEU A 63 19.02 18.62 -0.31
CA LEU A 63 19.46 20.02 -0.20
C LEU A 63 18.89 20.69 1.05
N ALA A 64 17.60 20.49 1.34
CA ALA A 64 16.94 21.01 2.53
C ALA A 64 17.48 20.41 3.84
N ALA A 65 18.01 19.18 3.80
CA ALA A 65 18.53 18.49 4.96
C ALA A 65 20.02 18.80 5.23
N THR A 66 20.78 19.13 4.18
CA THR A 66 22.26 19.26 4.27
C THR A 66 22.76 20.70 4.32
N GLN A 67 21.94 21.68 3.91
CA GLN A 67 22.37 23.09 3.87
C GLN A 67 21.62 23.96 4.88
N ALA A 68 22.33 24.94 5.45
CA ALA A 68 21.73 25.98 6.28
C ALA A 68 20.99 26.99 5.40
N LEU A 69 19.68 26.78 5.24
CA LEU A 69 18.79 27.57 4.39
C LEU A 69 18.09 28.68 5.18
N SER A 70 17.91 29.84 4.57
CA SER A 70 17.07 30.90 5.11
C SER A 70 15.61 30.44 5.19
N LEU A 71 14.77 31.13 5.96
CA LEU A 71 13.35 30.82 6.10
C LEU A 71 12.63 30.86 4.73
N ASP A 72 12.99 31.80 3.88
CA ASP A 72 12.39 31.99 2.57
C ASP A 72 12.85 30.91 1.57
N GLN A 73 14.10 30.48 1.66
CA GLN A 73 14.60 29.33 0.89
C GLN A 73 13.90 28.04 1.29
N GLN A 74 13.62 27.82 2.58
CA GLN A 74 12.86 26.67 3.05
C GLN A 74 11.40 26.69 2.54
N LYS A 75 10.76 27.87 2.52
CA LYS A 75 9.42 28.04 1.94
C LYS A 75 9.42 27.76 0.43
N GLY A 76 10.44 28.26 -0.29
CA GLY A 76 10.60 28.01 -1.73
C GLY A 76 10.78 26.53 -2.06
N ILE A 77 11.62 25.80 -1.31
CA ILE A 77 11.78 24.34 -1.49
C ILE A 77 10.46 23.61 -1.22
N ARG A 78 9.71 24.01 -0.20
CA ARG A 78 8.41 23.40 0.09
C ARG A 78 7.44 23.57 -1.08
N LEU A 79 7.32 24.77 -1.61
CA LEU A 79 6.45 25.05 -2.75
C LEU A 79 6.90 24.29 -4.01
N ALA A 80 8.21 24.22 -4.28
CA ALA A 80 8.72 23.42 -5.40
C ALA A 80 8.40 21.93 -5.24
N LEU A 81 8.48 21.38 -4.03
CA LEU A 81 8.08 19.99 -3.75
C LEU A 81 6.58 19.76 -3.91
N GLU A 82 5.74 20.75 -3.60
CA GLU A 82 4.30 20.71 -3.84
C GLU A 82 3.97 20.69 -5.33
N VAL A 83 4.59 21.56 -6.13
CA VAL A 83 4.44 21.59 -7.59
C VAL A 83 4.86 20.26 -8.22
N LEU A 84 6.04 19.73 -7.87
CA LEU A 84 6.53 18.45 -8.39
C LEU A 84 5.64 17.28 -7.96
N THR A 85 5.02 17.35 -6.77
CA THR A 85 4.10 16.31 -6.30
C THR A 85 2.78 16.35 -7.06
N ALA A 86 2.24 17.54 -7.32
CA ALA A 86 1.03 17.73 -8.11
C ALA A 86 1.25 17.34 -9.59
N ALA A 87 2.42 17.66 -10.15
CA ALA A 87 2.81 17.20 -11.49
C ALA A 87 2.92 15.67 -11.57
N GLN A 88 3.48 15.02 -10.56
CA GLN A 88 3.53 13.56 -10.48
C GLN A 88 2.14 12.94 -10.38
N GLN A 89 1.23 13.51 -9.58
CA GLN A 89 -0.15 13.03 -9.47
C GLN A 89 -0.88 13.10 -10.81
N ARG A 90 -0.68 14.18 -11.58
CA ARG A 90 -1.23 14.29 -12.93
C ARG A 90 -0.73 13.18 -13.85
N VAL A 91 0.56 12.86 -13.80
CA VAL A 91 1.15 11.76 -14.60
C VAL A 91 0.62 10.39 -14.15
N ASP A 92 0.55 10.17 -12.82
CA ASP A 92 0.21 8.87 -12.24
C ASP A 92 -1.29 8.53 -12.35
N THR A 93 -2.15 9.53 -12.23
CA THR A 93 -3.61 9.35 -12.07
C THR A 93 -4.45 10.20 -13.01
N GLY A 94 -3.85 11.14 -13.75
CA GLY A 94 -4.57 12.16 -14.52
C GLY A 94 -5.18 13.27 -13.66
N ASP A 95 -4.97 13.27 -12.35
CA ASP A 95 -5.52 14.25 -11.42
C ASP A 95 -4.76 15.58 -11.51
N THR A 96 -5.47 16.62 -11.90
CA THR A 96 -4.95 17.99 -12.06
C THR A 96 -5.29 18.91 -10.89
N SER A 97 -6.05 18.43 -9.89
CA SER A 97 -6.56 19.26 -8.79
C SER A 97 -5.44 19.97 -8.02
N GLY A 98 -4.35 19.28 -7.72
CA GLY A 98 -3.21 19.86 -7.02
C GLY A 98 -2.52 20.99 -7.79
N LEU A 99 -2.42 20.89 -9.12
CA LEU A 99 -1.86 21.96 -9.97
C LEU A 99 -2.82 23.16 -10.04
N ILE A 100 -4.13 22.90 -10.14
CA ILE A 100 -5.17 23.93 -10.15
C ILE A 100 -5.14 24.72 -8.82
N ASP A 101 -5.02 24.02 -7.69
CA ASP A 101 -4.95 24.65 -6.38
C ASP A 101 -3.72 25.57 -6.24
N ILE A 102 -2.56 25.17 -6.75
CA ILE A 102 -1.34 25.98 -6.74
C ILE A 102 -1.51 27.25 -7.62
N VAL A 103 -2.17 27.10 -8.75
CA VAL A 103 -2.40 28.23 -9.69
C VAL A 103 -3.49 29.20 -9.18
N MET A 104 -4.56 28.66 -8.60
CA MET A 104 -5.74 29.44 -8.17
C MET A 104 -5.58 30.11 -6.81
N ASN A 105 -4.79 29.55 -5.89
CA ASN A 105 -4.59 30.10 -4.55
C ASN A 105 -3.73 31.36 -4.57
N ASN A 106 -4.38 32.49 -4.82
CA ASN A 106 -3.78 33.81 -4.94
C ASN A 106 -3.42 34.46 -3.60
N HIS A 107 -3.80 33.93 -2.46
CA HIS A 107 -3.60 34.53 -1.15
C HIS A 107 -3.43 33.47 -0.05
N THR A 108 -2.21 33.10 0.19
CA THR A 108 -1.80 32.84 1.57
C THR A 108 -0.87 33.99 1.95
N ASP A 109 -1.47 35.00 2.58
CA ASP A 109 -0.73 36.05 3.28
C ASP A 109 0.19 35.39 4.30
N TYR A 110 1.45 35.28 3.97
CA TYR A 110 2.53 34.85 4.90
C TYR A 110 3.04 36.00 5.79
N SER A 111 2.25 37.09 5.89
CA SER A 111 2.67 38.30 6.61
C SER A 111 2.26 38.36 8.09
N THR A 112 1.69 37.31 8.68
CA THR A 112 1.25 37.32 10.07
C THR A 112 1.84 36.20 10.91
N ILE A 113 3.16 36.15 11.05
CA ILE A 113 3.84 35.60 12.23
C ILE A 113 5.12 36.42 12.43
N GLY A 114 4.95 37.55 13.03
CA GLY A 114 6.02 38.38 13.53
C GLY A 114 5.47 39.27 14.65
N ASP A 115 6.07 39.15 15.81
CA ASP A 115 6.01 40.05 16.97
C ASP A 115 4.69 40.10 17.77
N SER A 116 4.68 39.33 18.81
CA SER A 116 3.88 39.62 20.02
C SER A 116 4.80 39.76 21.23
N THR A 117 5.50 40.91 21.34
CA THR A 117 5.99 41.42 22.62
C THR A 117 5.61 42.88 22.75
N SER A 118 4.99 43.21 23.89
CA SER A 118 4.57 44.54 24.42
C SER A 118 3.20 45.02 23.85
N ILE A 119 2.22 45.32 24.67
CA ILE A 119 2.12 46.31 25.77
C ILE A 119 0.81 46.07 26.52
N LEU A 120 0.90 45.95 27.84
CA LEU A 120 -0.17 46.19 28.78
C LEU A 120 -0.51 47.68 28.75
N LYS A 121 -1.79 48.06 28.54
CA LYS A 121 -2.43 49.17 29.22
C LYS A 121 -3.93 49.06 29.22
N ASN A 122 -4.47 49.20 30.42
CA ASN A 122 -5.86 49.31 30.78
C ASN A 122 -6.62 50.35 29.97
N GLU A 123 -7.92 50.04 29.67
CA GLU A 123 -9.00 50.99 29.98
C GLU A 123 -10.33 50.22 30.12
N GLN A 124 -11.07 50.60 31.14
CA GLN A 124 -12.38 50.18 31.54
C GLN A 124 -13.45 50.69 30.50
N GLY A 125 -14.41 49.83 30.17
CA GLY A 125 -15.59 50.29 29.49
C GLY A 125 -16.39 49.17 28.83
N ASP A 126 -17.56 48.89 29.37
CA ASP A 126 -18.72 48.19 28.82
C ASP A 126 -18.61 46.70 28.47
N ARG A 127 -19.35 45.93 29.26
CA ARG A 127 -19.76 44.56 28.96
C ARG A 127 -20.76 44.57 27.80
N PRO A 128 -20.43 43.93 26.67
CA PRO A 128 -21.46 43.43 25.78
C PRO A 128 -21.94 42.05 26.28
N ALA A 129 -23.21 41.85 26.08
CA ALA A 129 -23.98 40.65 26.46
C ALA A 129 -23.27 39.35 26.11
N VAL A 130 -23.32 38.41 27.03
CA VAL A 130 -23.00 37.00 26.83
C VAL A 130 -23.95 36.49 25.75
N PHE A 131 -23.48 36.41 24.51
CA PHE A 131 -24.05 35.52 23.51
C PHE A 131 -23.73 34.12 23.97
N THR A 132 -24.67 33.46 24.56
CA THR A 132 -24.71 32.00 24.65
C THR A 132 -24.71 31.49 23.21
N GLN A 133 -23.53 31.13 22.68
CA GLN A 133 -23.48 30.29 21.51
C GLN A 133 -24.19 28.98 21.91
N GLU A 134 -25.35 28.74 21.34
CA GLU A 134 -25.97 27.44 21.31
C GLU A 134 -24.88 26.48 20.77
N ARG A 135 -24.42 25.55 21.61
CA ARG A 135 -23.58 24.46 21.19
C ARG A 135 -24.34 23.74 20.08
N GLN A 136 -23.88 23.87 18.85
CA GLN A 136 -24.31 22.99 17.79
C GLN A 136 -24.12 21.54 18.28
N PRO A 137 -25.05 20.61 17.97
CA PRO A 137 -24.95 19.25 18.44
C PRO A 137 -23.60 18.67 18.02
N SER A 138 -22.81 18.24 19.00
CA SER A 138 -21.50 17.66 18.78
C SER A 138 -21.63 16.46 17.83
N VAL A 139 -20.95 16.49 16.69
CA VAL A 139 -20.94 15.39 15.74
C VAL A 139 -20.33 14.17 16.43
N VAL A 140 -21.10 13.10 16.53
CA VAL A 140 -20.66 11.85 17.17
C VAL A 140 -19.88 11.02 16.17
N PHE A 141 -18.74 10.45 16.59
CA PHE A 141 -17.88 9.64 15.72
C PHE A 141 -18.64 8.49 15.03
N SER A 142 -19.59 7.85 15.72
CA SER A 142 -20.39 6.77 15.15
C SER A 142 -21.27 7.20 13.98
N SER A 143 -21.74 8.46 13.98
CA SER A 143 -22.48 9.04 12.87
C SER A 143 -21.59 9.24 11.64
N LEU A 144 -20.36 9.74 11.84
CA LEU A 144 -19.37 9.87 10.76
C LEU A 144 -19.01 8.50 10.17
N VAL A 145 -18.79 7.50 11.04
CA VAL A 145 -18.50 6.12 10.62
C VAL A 145 -19.62 5.56 9.77
N SER A 146 -20.88 5.74 10.19
CA SER A 146 -22.06 5.26 9.46
C SER A 146 -22.15 5.89 8.07
N SER A 147 -21.97 7.21 8.00
CA SER A 147 -22.01 7.97 6.74
C SER A 147 -20.86 7.55 5.79
N LEU A 148 -19.64 7.44 6.30
CA LEU A 148 -18.49 6.99 5.53
C LEU A 148 -18.68 5.57 4.99
N LEU A 149 -19.16 4.64 5.83
CA LEU A 149 -19.38 3.25 5.42
C LEU A 149 -20.50 3.14 4.38
N ALA A 150 -21.57 3.94 4.50
CA ALA A 150 -22.64 3.98 3.50
C ALA A 150 -22.13 4.43 2.12
N GLU A 151 -21.20 5.40 2.07
CA GLU A 151 -20.57 5.83 0.82
C GLU A 151 -19.62 4.76 0.26
N LYS A 152 -18.80 4.17 1.14
CA LYS A 152 -17.74 3.24 0.73
C LYS A 152 -18.21 1.84 0.37
N VAL A 153 -19.45 1.45 0.71
CA VAL A 153 -19.98 0.11 0.41
C VAL A 153 -19.99 -0.20 -1.10
N GLN A 154 -20.23 0.80 -1.93
CA GLN A 154 -20.30 0.64 -3.39
C GLN A 154 -18.93 0.72 -4.09
N THR A 155 -17.94 1.32 -3.44
CA THR A 155 -16.64 1.63 -4.07
C THR A 155 -15.51 0.73 -3.59
N LEU A 156 -15.61 0.17 -2.40
CA LEU A 156 -14.58 -0.69 -1.83
C LEU A 156 -14.83 -2.17 -2.12
N LYS A 157 -13.75 -2.90 -2.40
CA LYS A 157 -13.79 -4.38 -2.40
C LYS A 157 -14.27 -4.89 -1.02
N SER A 158 -15.05 -5.96 -0.99
CA SER A 158 -15.66 -6.51 0.24
C SER A 158 -14.67 -6.70 1.40
N SER A 159 -13.45 -7.19 1.13
CA SER A 159 -12.40 -7.35 2.14
C SER A 159 -11.91 -6.01 2.71
N SER A 160 -11.76 -4.98 1.87
CA SER A 160 -11.34 -3.64 2.28
C SER A 160 -12.44 -2.94 3.10
N TYR A 161 -13.70 -3.12 2.70
CA TYR A 161 -14.84 -2.63 3.45
C TYR A 161 -14.93 -3.26 4.84
N LYS A 162 -14.80 -4.60 4.95
CA LYS A 162 -14.79 -5.32 6.22
C LYS A 162 -13.63 -4.85 7.11
N ASP A 163 -12.43 -4.65 6.55
CA ASP A 163 -11.28 -4.12 7.30
C ASP A 163 -11.51 -2.69 7.79
N LEU A 164 -12.09 -1.83 6.95
CA LEU A 164 -12.44 -0.46 7.33
C LEU A 164 -13.46 -0.44 8.46
N SER A 165 -14.58 -1.14 8.30
CA SER A 165 -15.66 -1.23 9.28
C SER A 165 -15.16 -1.80 10.61
N SER A 166 -14.44 -2.92 10.60
CA SER A 166 -13.87 -3.53 11.80
C SER A 166 -12.88 -2.61 12.51
N SER A 167 -12.02 -1.93 11.74
CA SER A 167 -11.04 -1.00 12.31
C SER A 167 -11.71 0.21 12.97
N LEU A 168 -12.70 0.82 12.31
CA LEU A 168 -13.44 1.97 12.87
C LEU A 168 -14.25 1.57 14.11
N ASN A 169 -14.89 0.40 14.09
CA ASN A 169 -15.58 -0.15 15.28
C ASN A 169 -14.60 -0.41 16.43
N THR A 170 -13.37 -0.83 16.13
CA THR A 170 -12.34 -0.99 17.16
C THR A 170 -11.92 0.37 17.73
N VAL A 171 -11.71 1.39 16.88
CA VAL A 171 -11.43 2.76 17.34
C VAL A 171 -12.55 3.27 18.27
N SER A 172 -13.82 3.11 17.87
CA SER A 172 -14.97 3.57 18.65
C SER A 172 -15.00 3.05 20.09
N ARG A 173 -14.43 1.86 20.36
CA ARG A 173 -14.34 1.29 21.71
C ARG A 173 -13.36 2.01 22.65
N PHE A 174 -12.44 2.77 22.08
CA PHE A 174 -11.44 3.54 22.82
C PHE A 174 -11.81 5.02 22.94
N LEU A 175 -12.89 5.46 22.29
CA LEU A 175 -13.32 6.86 22.32
C LEU A 175 -14.20 7.10 23.55
N PRO A 176 -13.96 8.15 24.37
CA PRO A 176 -14.92 8.66 25.35
C PRO A 176 -16.23 9.09 24.70
N GLU A 177 -17.35 8.99 25.42
CA GLU A 177 -18.68 9.40 24.89
C GLU A 177 -18.74 10.87 24.54
N ASP A 178 -18.11 11.75 25.32
CA ASP A 178 -18.13 13.20 25.18
C ASP A 178 -16.88 13.75 24.47
N MET A 179 -16.17 12.93 23.69
CA MET A 179 -14.93 13.30 23.05
C MET A 179 -15.11 14.43 22.01
N ASP A 180 -14.32 15.48 22.12
CA ASP A 180 -14.15 16.43 21.03
C ASP A 180 -13.29 15.82 19.94
N LEU A 181 -13.95 15.44 18.82
CA LEU A 181 -13.29 14.81 17.68
C LEU A 181 -12.21 15.67 17.03
N MET A 182 -12.22 16.97 17.26
CA MET A 182 -11.24 17.91 16.72
C MET A 182 -10.10 18.22 17.70
N SER A 183 -10.18 17.70 18.94
CA SER A 183 -9.15 17.86 19.96
C SER A 183 -7.99 16.89 19.76
N ARG A 184 -6.79 17.44 19.48
CA ARG A 184 -5.55 16.65 19.35
C ARG A 184 -5.14 15.98 20.67
N SER A 185 -5.35 16.64 21.80
CA SER A 185 -5.03 16.08 23.13
C SER A 185 -5.86 14.84 23.45
N GLU A 186 -7.12 14.82 23.05
CA GLU A 186 -7.98 13.66 23.26
C GLU A 186 -7.58 12.49 22.37
N TRP A 187 -7.22 12.72 21.10
CA TRP A 187 -6.68 11.67 20.24
C TRP A 187 -5.34 11.12 20.75
N LEU A 188 -4.51 11.94 21.39
CA LEU A 188 -3.30 11.45 22.07
C LEU A 188 -3.66 10.55 23.24
N ALA A 189 -4.65 10.92 24.05
CA ALA A 189 -5.14 10.09 25.15
C ALA A 189 -5.73 8.75 24.65
N VAL A 190 -6.49 8.77 23.54
CA VAL A 190 -6.99 7.54 22.87
C VAL A 190 -5.83 6.65 22.41
N ARG A 191 -4.82 7.21 21.76
CA ARG A 191 -3.61 6.46 21.37
C ARG A 191 -2.92 5.83 22.57
N ASP A 192 -2.76 6.58 23.64
CA ASP A 192 -2.06 6.14 24.85
C ASP A 192 -2.90 5.09 25.61
N SER A 193 -4.23 5.18 25.58
CA SER A 193 -5.13 4.12 26.10
C SER A 193 -5.01 2.81 25.30
N MET A 194 -4.84 2.89 23.97
CA MET A 194 -4.55 1.70 23.15
C MET A 194 -3.20 1.07 23.51
N LEU A 195 -2.18 1.89 23.81
CA LEU A 195 -0.87 1.39 24.28
C LEU A 195 -1.00 0.73 25.64
N ALA A 196 -1.74 1.32 26.57
CA ALA A 196 -1.99 0.76 27.90
C ALA A 196 -2.77 -0.56 27.84
N ALA A 197 -3.60 -0.74 26.80
CA ALA A 197 -4.28 -2.01 26.50
C ALA A 197 -3.40 -3.00 25.69
N GLU A 198 -2.09 -2.79 25.66
CA GLU A 198 -1.09 -3.65 24.98
C GLU A 198 -1.34 -3.85 23.48
N VAL A 199 -2.07 -2.93 22.82
CA VAL A 199 -2.25 -2.98 21.37
C VAL A 199 -0.92 -2.66 20.69
N ARG A 200 -0.49 -3.54 19.79
CA ARG A 200 0.79 -3.36 19.07
C ARG A 200 0.86 -2.03 18.32
N PRO A 201 2.00 -1.30 18.33
CA PRO A 201 2.18 -0.02 17.64
C PRO A 201 1.76 -0.03 16.16
N SER A 202 2.03 -1.12 15.44
CA SER A 202 1.61 -1.30 14.04
C SER A 202 0.08 -1.33 13.88
N THR A 203 -0.64 -1.94 14.83
CA THR A 203 -2.10 -1.98 14.86
C THR A 203 -2.67 -0.61 15.21
N ILE A 204 -2.11 0.07 16.21
CA ILE A 204 -2.49 1.46 16.57
C ILE A 204 -2.33 2.38 15.36
N ASN A 205 -1.21 2.32 14.67
CA ASN A 205 -0.97 3.11 13.46
C ASN A 205 -2.00 2.84 12.34
N LYS A 206 -2.42 1.58 12.19
CA LYS A 206 -3.50 1.21 11.26
C LYS A 206 -4.82 1.83 11.69
N LEU A 207 -5.20 1.69 12.96
CA LEU A 207 -6.44 2.23 13.53
C LEU A 207 -6.49 3.75 13.40
N LEU A 208 -5.42 4.45 13.76
CA LEU A 208 -5.30 5.91 13.60
C LEU A 208 -5.40 6.34 12.13
N THR A 209 -4.85 5.55 11.20
CA THR A 209 -4.99 5.84 9.76
C THR A 209 -6.45 5.75 9.31
N LYS A 210 -7.22 4.78 9.82
CA LYS A 210 -8.66 4.64 9.51
C LYS A 210 -9.50 5.74 10.18
N ALA A 211 -9.18 6.07 11.44
CA ALA A 211 -9.81 7.19 12.14
C ALA A 211 -9.54 8.53 11.42
N LYS A 212 -8.29 8.76 11.00
CA LYS A 212 -7.93 9.95 10.19
C LYS A 212 -8.79 10.03 8.94
N MET A 213 -8.95 8.94 8.18
CA MET A 213 -9.79 8.90 6.99
C MET A 213 -11.26 9.24 7.30
N CYS A 214 -11.79 8.79 8.46
CA CYS A 214 -13.14 9.10 8.88
C CYS A 214 -13.32 10.60 9.22
N LEU A 215 -12.34 11.21 9.91
CA LEU A 215 -12.37 12.65 10.18
C LEU A 215 -12.16 13.48 8.91
N ASP A 216 -11.25 13.08 8.01
CA ASP A 216 -11.08 13.73 6.72
C ASP A 216 -12.40 13.74 5.92
N TYR A 217 -13.15 12.63 5.95
CA TYR A 217 -14.48 12.53 5.36
C TYR A 217 -15.45 13.56 5.97
N GLY A 218 -15.50 13.66 7.30
CA GLY A 218 -16.34 14.64 8.01
C GLY A 218 -15.97 16.09 7.68
N LEU A 219 -14.69 16.39 7.56
CA LEU A 219 -14.18 17.71 7.15
C LEU A 219 -14.55 18.03 5.71
N MET A 220 -14.36 17.09 4.78
CA MET A 220 -14.69 17.27 3.35
C MET A 220 -16.19 17.47 3.11
N ASN A 221 -17.05 16.88 3.96
CA ASN A 221 -18.50 17.01 3.86
C ASN A 221 -19.09 18.11 4.77
N GLY A 222 -18.27 18.98 5.34
CA GLY A 222 -18.72 20.09 6.19
C GLY A 222 -19.40 19.67 7.51
N GLN A 223 -19.22 18.43 7.94
CA GLN A 223 -19.71 17.91 9.21
C GLN A 223 -18.77 18.26 10.38
N LEU A 224 -17.53 18.50 10.07
CA LEU A 224 -16.48 18.95 10.99
C LEU A 224 -15.79 20.18 10.42
N GLU A 225 -15.22 21.01 11.28
CA GLU A 225 -14.47 22.21 10.91
C GLU A 225 -13.06 22.19 11.48
N GLY A 226 -12.11 22.77 10.78
CA GLY A 226 -10.73 22.90 11.23
C GLY A 226 -9.76 21.94 10.53
N ARG A 227 -8.72 21.51 11.25
CA ARG A 227 -7.64 20.65 10.74
C ARG A 227 -7.68 19.30 11.44
N ASN A 228 -7.52 18.21 10.66
CA ASN A 228 -7.55 16.86 11.23
C ASN A 228 -6.52 16.67 12.35
N PRO A 229 -6.93 16.37 13.58
CA PRO A 229 -6.05 16.30 14.75
C PRO A 229 -5.11 15.10 14.75
N ILE A 230 -5.38 14.06 13.96
CA ILE A 230 -4.61 12.80 13.92
C ILE A 230 -3.31 12.93 13.11
N GLU A 231 -3.05 14.07 12.47
CA GLU A 231 -1.83 14.25 11.69
C GLU A 231 -0.56 14.00 12.53
N ARG A 232 0.40 13.26 11.95
CA ARG A 232 1.72 12.96 12.55
C ARG A 232 1.65 12.29 13.94
N MET A 233 0.60 11.51 14.22
CA MET A 233 0.45 10.79 15.50
C MET A 233 0.97 9.34 15.47
N LYS A 234 1.49 8.88 14.33
CA LYS A 234 1.98 7.50 14.20
C LYS A 234 3.14 7.23 15.15
N LEU A 235 3.06 6.08 15.79
CA LEU A 235 4.14 5.55 16.64
C LEU A 235 5.26 4.97 15.76
N THR A 236 6.49 5.03 16.25
CA THR A 236 7.60 4.29 15.65
C THR A 236 7.26 2.80 15.68
N LYS A 237 7.47 2.12 14.55
CA LYS A 237 7.23 0.68 14.48
C LYS A 237 8.35 -0.07 15.18
N ASP A 238 7.99 -1.09 15.96
CA ASP A 238 8.97 -2.04 16.44
C ASP A 238 9.67 -2.74 15.27
N ILE A 239 10.98 -2.79 15.35
CA ILE A 239 11.82 -3.38 14.29
C ILE A 239 11.69 -4.91 14.31
N ASP A 240 11.32 -5.50 15.46
CA ASP A 240 11.34 -6.95 15.73
C ASP A 240 10.14 -7.77 15.18
N SER A 241 9.17 -7.13 14.55
CA SER A 241 7.98 -7.85 14.04
C SER A 241 8.06 -8.25 12.55
N LYS A 242 9.24 -8.31 11.96
CA LYS A 242 9.37 -8.68 10.55
C LYS A 242 9.18 -10.19 10.39
N ARG A 243 8.16 -10.59 9.62
CA ARG A 243 8.02 -11.97 9.16
C ARG A 243 9.28 -12.38 8.43
N ARG A 244 9.77 -13.58 8.73
CA ARG A 244 10.94 -14.20 8.07
C ARG A 244 10.52 -15.24 7.03
N ALA A 245 11.44 -15.61 6.18
CA ALA A 245 11.35 -16.79 5.35
C ALA A 245 11.45 -18.07 6.21
N PHE A 246 10.92 -19.18 5.71
CA PHE A 246 11.28 -20.49 6.25
C PHE A 246 12.74 -20.82 5.90
N THR A 247 13.40 -21.63 6.73
CA THR A 247 14.63 -22.32 6.32
C THR A 247 14.29 -23.51 5.43
N ASP A 248 15.29 -24.08 4.76
CA ASP A 248 15.07 -25.27 3.91
C ASP A 248 14.59 -26.47 4.76
N GLU A 249 15.15 -26.66 5.95
CA GLU A 249 14.74 -27.72 6.88
C GLU A 249 13.32 -27.50 7.43
N GLU A 250 12.93 -26.25 7.69
CA GLU A 250 11.55 -25.92 8.09
C GLU A 250 10.58 -26.23 6.95
N LEU A 251 10.91 -25.84 5.71
CA LEU A 251 10.09 -26.12 4.55
C LEU A 251 9.94 -27.63 4.33
N GLU A 252 11.03 -28.39 4.40
CA GLU A 252 10.99 -29.86 4.25
C GLU A 252 10.03 -30.49 5.27
N ARG A 253 10.13 -30.11 6.55
CA ARG A 253 9.22 -30.60 7.60
C ARG A 253 7.77 -30.25 7.33
N LEU A 254 7.50 -29.02 6.83
CA LEU A 254 6.15 -28.60 6.46
C LEU A 254 5.59 -29.43 5.31
N LEU A 255 6.38 -29.67 4.26
CA LEU A 255 5.96 -30.47 3.10
C LEU A 255 5.73 -31.95 3.48
N VAL A 256 6.60 -32.53 4.30
CA VAL A 256 6.41 -33.88 4.87
C VAL A 256 5.09 -33.94 5.68
N ARG A 257 4.80 -32.92 6.47
CA ARG A 257 3.55 -32.86 7.23
C ARG A 257 2.30 -32.75 6.34
N VAL A 258 2.37 -31.94 5.28
CA VAL A 258 1.28 -31.80 4.29
C VAL A 258 1.04 -33.14 3.58
N GLU A 259 2.11 -33.80 3.14
CA GLU A 259 2.03 -35.11 2.47
C GLU A 259 1.47 -36.20 3.41
N SER A 260 1.91 -36.23 4.66
CA SER A 260 1.42 -37.17 5.68
C SER A 260 -0.08 -36.99 5.94
N GLU A 261 -0.61 -35.76 5.98
CA GLU A 261 -2.04 -35.50 6.10
C GLU A 261 -2.82 -36.05 4.89
N TYR A 262 -2.30 -35.83 3.68
CA TYR A 262 -2.90 -36.37 2.47
C TYR A 262 -2.93 -37.90 2.49
N GLN A 263 -1.84 -38.56 2.81
CA GLN A 263 -1.74 -40.01 2.87
C GLN A 263 -2.68 -40.60 3.92
N PHE A 264 -2.80 -39.95 5.10
CA PHE A 264 -3.67 -40.42 6.16
C PHE A 264 -5.17 -40.25 5.81
N THR A 265 -5.54 -39.12 5.19
CA THR A 265 -6.95 -38.76 4.99
C THR A 265 -7.49 -39.17 3.62
N ARG A 266 -6.64 -39.67 2.71
CA ARG A 266 -7.05 -40.03 1.35
C ARG A 266 -8.23 -40.99 1.22
N HIS A 267 -8.54 -41.72 2.29
CA HIS A 267 -9.66 -42.67 2.33
C HIS A 267 -10.94 -42.12 2.99
N THR A 268 -10.84 -41.00 3.71
CA THR A 268 -11.95 -40.48 4.53
C THR A 268 -12.41 -39.07 4.16
N ALA A 269 -11.52 -38.22 3.68
CA ALA A 269 -11.81 -36.82 3.31
C ALA A 269 -11.01 -36.42 2.05
N HIS A 270 -11.10 -37.26 1.04
CA HIS A 270 -10.24 -37.30 -0.13
C HIS A 270 -10.02 -35.93 -0.81
N THR A 271 -11.10 -35.25 -1.16
CA THR A 271 -11.04 -34.02 -1.97
C THR A 271 -10.36 -32.85 -1.25
N THR A 272 -10.62 -32.68 0.03
CA THR A 272 -10.08 -31.53 0.78
C THR A 272 -8.60 -31.66 1.09
N SER A 273 -8.10 -32.85 1.44
CA SER A 273 -6.69 -33.07 1.77
C SER A 273 -5.80 -33.03 0.55
N GLU A 274 -6.27 -33.55 -0.58
CA GLU A 274 -5.58 -33.49 -1.85
C GLU A 274 -5.51 -32.06 -2.40
N ALA A 275 -6.61 -31.33 -2.35
CA ALA A 275 -6.65 -29.93 -2.71
C ALA A 275 -5.68 -29.08 -1.84
N ARG A 276 -5.61 -29.35 -0.54
CA ARG A 276 -4.66 -28.67 0.38
C ARG A 276 -3.19 -29.00 0.05
N ARG A 277 -2.93 -30.24 -0.28
CA ARG A 277 -1.60 -30.70 -0.74
C ARG A 277 -1.19 -29.92 -1.98
N TRP A 278 -2.00 -29.94 -3.02
CA TRP A 278 -1.69 -29.25 -4.27
C TRP A 278 -1.60 -27.73 -4.10
N ALA A 279 -2.50 -27.11 -3.33
CA ALA A 279 -2.41 -25.69 -3.02
C ALA A 279 -1.11 -25.32 -2.31
N SER A 280 -0.62 -26.18 -1.40
CA SER A 280 0.63 -25.93 -0.69
C SER A 280 1.83 -26.04 -1.62
N LEU A 281 1.90 -27.07 -2.47
CA LEU A 281 2.97 -27.25 -3.44
C LEU A 281 2.98 -26.10 -4.47
N VAL A 282 1.83 -25.73 -5.02
CA VAL A 282 1.71 -24.56 -5.92
C VAL A 282 2.16 -23.29 -5.23
N SER A 283 1.77 -23.06 -3.96
CA SER A 283 2.22 -21.90 -3.20
C SER A 283 3.73 -21.81 -3.05
N VAL A 284 4.39 -22.95 -2.82
CA VAL A 284 5.84 -23.01 -2.65
C VAL A 284 6.57 -22.71 -3.97
N ILE A 285 6.22 -23.43 -5.04
CA ILE A 285 6.97 -23.34 -6.31
C ILE A 285 6.70 -22.07 -7.10
N THR A 286 5.58 -21.37 -6.85
CA THR A 286 5.21 -20.14 -7.57
C THR A 286 5.36 -18.88 -6.73
N GLY A 287 5.39 -19.02 -5.40
CA GLY A 287 5.33 -17.89 -4.48
C GLY A 287 4.03 -17.09 -4.57
N ALA A 288 2.97 -17.63 -5.17
CA ALA A 288 1.67 -16.99 -5.27
C ALA A 288 1.08 -16.70 -3.89
N ARG A 289 0.28 -15.62 -3.78
CA ARG A 289 -0.40 -15.28 -2.52
C ARG A 289 -1.54 -16.28 -2.25
N ALA A 290 -1.89 -16.49 -0.99
CA ALA A 290 -2.99 -17.38 -0.62
C ALA A 290 -4.29 -17.09 -1.39
N ALA A 291 -4.63 -15.81 -1.58
CA ALA A 291 -5.81 -15.44 -2.35
C ALA A 291 -5.66 -15.75 -3.85
N GLU A 292 -4.46 -15.56 -4.42
CA GLU A 292 -4.18 -15.90 -5.81
C GLU A 292 -4.34 -17.40 -6.04
N VAL A 293 -3.76 -18.23 -5.15
CA VAL A 293 -3.90 -19.71 -5.25
C VAL A 293 -5.35 -20.15 -5.08
N CYS A 294 -6.05 -19.65 -4.05
CA CYS A 294 -7.44 -20.07 -3.78
C CYS A 294 -8.46 -19.62 -4.85
N HIS A 295 -8.13 -18.63 -5.65
CA HIS A 295 -8.98 -18.13 -6.72
C HIS A 295 -8.69 -18.78 -8.09
N LEU A 296 -7.66 -19.63 -8.21
CA LEU A 296 -7.42 -20.37 -9.45
C LEU A 296 -8.60 -21.29 -9.76
N THR A 297 -8.96 -21.32 -11.02
CA THR A 297 -9.89 -22.30 -11.61
C THR A 297 -9.11 -23.25 -12.51
N LYS A 298 -9.72 -24.31 -12.98
CA LYS A 298 -9.10 -25.22 -13.96
C LYS A 298 -8.61 -24.49 -15.21
N ARG A 299 -9.34 -23.46 -15.65
CA ARG A 299 -8.99 -22.64 -16.83
C ARG A 299 -7.73 -21.81 -16.66
N ASP A 300 -7.32 -21.58 -15.42
CA ASP A 300 -6.09 -20.82 -15.13
C ASP A 300 -4.83 -21.70 -15.13
N ILE A 301 -4.98 -23.01 -15.35
CA ILE A 301 -3.85 -23.89 -15.59
C ILE A 301 -3.68 -24.00 -17.10
N VAL A 302 -2.70 -23.26 -17.63
CA VAL A 302 -2.53 -23.10 -19.07
C VAL A 302 -1.24 -23.73 -19.55
N THR A 303 -1.30 -24.48 -20.66
CA THR A 303 -0.11 -24.98 -21.34
C THR A 303 0.09 -24.15 -22.61
N LEU A 304 1.25 -23.52 -22.70
CA LEU A 304 1.64 -22.65 -23.81
C LEU A 304 2.12 -23.49 -25.02
N ASP A 305 2.19 -22.86 -26.20
CA ASP A 305 2.64 -23.51 -27.46
C ASP A 305 4.05 -24.13 -27.35
N ASN A 306 4.90 -23.61 -26.47
CA ASN A 306 6.24 -24.13 -26.20
C ASN A 306 6.28 -25.29 -25.19
N GLY A 307 5.11 -25.79 -24.78
CA GLY A 307 4.97 -26.91 -23.84
C GLY A 307 5.13 -26.55 -22.36
N LEU A 308 5.33 -25.27 -22.02
CA LEU A 308 5.40 -24.85 -20.62
C LEU A 308 4.02 -24.77 -20.00
N THR A 309 3.82 -25.40 -18.87
CA THR A 309 2.61 -25.28 -18.08
C THR A 309 2.77 -24.17 -17.02
N CYS A 310 1.78 -23.31 -16.92
CA CYS A 310 1.79 -22.13 -16.04
C CYS A 310 0.47 -22.03 -15.27
N ILE A 311 0.51 -21.33 -14.13
CA ILE A 311 -0.69 -20.73 -13.55
C ILE A 311 -0.88 -19.33 -14.14
N ASP A 312 -2.10 -19.00 -14.53
CA ASP A 312 -2.50 -17.65 -14.96
C ASP A 312 -3.19 -16.94 -13.80
N ILE A 313 -2.46 -16.01 -13.19
CA ILE A 313 -3.02 -15.15 -12.12
C ILE A 313 -3.65 -13.94 -12.80
N ASN A 314 -4.97 -13.92 -12.85
CA ASN A 314 -5.79 -12.93 -13.56
C ASN A 314 -6.96 -12.42 -12.69
N GLU A 315 -7.77 -11.50 -13.25
CA GLU A 315 -9.01 -11.01 -12.65
C GLU A 315 -10.25 -11.49 -13.43
N ASP A 316 -10.10 -12.47 -14.33
CA ASP A 316 -11.16 -12.96 -15.20
C ASP A 316 -12.05 -13.95 -14.44
N GLY A 317 -13.30 -13.60 -14.24
CA GLY A 317 -14.31 -14.42 -13.56
C GLY A 317 -14.86 -13.81 -12.27
N ASP A 318 -16.06 -14.29 -11.90
CA ASP A 318 -16.79 -13.80 -10.74
C ASP A 318 -16.04 -14.06 -9.43
N GLY A 319 -15.85 -13.01 -8.64
CA GLY A 319 -15.20 -13.09 -7.32
C GLY A 319 -13.68 -13.11 -7.35
N LYS A 320 -13.02 -13.20 -8.51
CA LYS A 320 -11.58 -13.03 -8.62
C LYS A 320 -11.18 -11.58 -8.44
N SER A 321 -10.15 -11.34 -7.67
CA SER A 321 -9.55 -10.01 -7.54
C SER A 321 -8.09 -10.13 -7.16
N VAL A 322 -7.24 -9.44 -7.87
CA VAL A 322 -5.84 -9.28 -7.49
C VAL A 322 -5.64 -8.04 -6.62
N LYS A 323 -4.54 -8.00 -5.87
CA LYS A 323 -4.24 -6.89 -4.95
C LYS A 323 -3.97 -5.58 -5.70
N ASN A 324 -3.33 -5.68 -6.86
CA ASN A 324 -3.02 -4.57 -7.77
C ASN A 324 -2.84 -5.10 -9.20
N LYS A 325 -2.84 -4.21 -10.20
CA LYS A 325 -2.70 -4.56 -11.62
C LYS A 325 -1.42 -5.35 -11.95
N HIS A 326 -0.35 -5.15 -11.20
CA HIS A 326 0.93 -5.86 -11.39
C HIS A 326 0.90 -7.31 -10.90
N SER A 327 -0.17 -7.72 -10.21
CA SER A 327 -0.34 -9.11 -9.79
C SER A 327 -0.76 -10.04 -10.93
N VAL A 328 -1.34 -9.51 -12.01
CA VAL A 328 -1.72 -10.28 -13.22
C VAL A 328 -0.46 -10.77 -13.91
N ARG A 329 -0.31 -12.09 -14.01
CA ARG A 329 0.90 -12.71 -14.55
C ARG A 329 0.76 -14.21 -14.80
N LEU A 330 1.56 -14.73 -15.71
CA LEU A 330 1.81 -16.16 -15.88
C LEU A 330 2.99 -16.58 -15.03
N VAL A 331 2.82 -17.63 -14.21
CA VAL A 331 3.92 -18.20 -13.42
C VAL A 331 4.13 -19.66 -13.82
N PRO A 332 5.30 -20.05 -14.38
CA PRO A 332 5.58 -21.41 -14.76
C PRO A 332 5.55 -22.37 -13.57
N LEU A 333 5.07 -23.59 -13.79
CA LEU A 333 5.13 -24.69 -12.84
C LEU A 333 6.40 -25.49 -13.08
N THR A 334 7.23 -25.63 -12.04
CA THR A 334 8.52 -26.35 -12.12
C THR A 334 8.31 -27.77 -11.66
N ASP A 335 8.35 -28.72 -12.60
CA ASP A 335 8.25 -30.15 -12.32
C ASP A 335 9.45 -30.65 -11.50
N GLY A 336 9.21 -31.56 -10.56
CA GLY A 336 10.20 -32.12 -9.65
C GLY A 336 10.58 -31.23 -8.46
N ALA A 337 10.20 -29.96 -8.47
CA ALA A 337 10.56 -29.03 -7.41
C ALA A 337 9.74 -29.26 -6.14
N CYS A 338 10.41 -29.35 -4.98
CA CYS A 338 9.75 -29.51 -3.67
C CYS A 338 8.75 -30.68 -3.61
N GLY A 339 8.95 -31.73 -4.40
CA GLY A 339 8.03 -32.87 -4.49
C GLY A 339 6.79 -32.62 -5.35
N PHE A 340 6.77 -31.55 -6.13
CA PHE A 340 5.70 -31.28 -7.09
C PHE A 340 5.86 -32.14 -8.34
N ASP A 341 4.91 -33.02 -8.60
CA ASP A 341 4.82 -33.83 -9.82
C ASP A 341 3.78 -33.19 -10.75
N LEU A 342 4.25 -32.61 -11.85
CA LEU A 342 3.40 -31.87 -12.79
C LEU A 342 2.36 -32.77 -13.45
N LYS A 343 2.75 -33.99 -13.81
CA LYS A 343 1.84 -34.94 -14.47
C LYS A 343 0.67 -35.30 -13.55
N SER A 344 0.97 -35.72 -12.33
CA SER A 344 -0.07 -36.06 -11.33
C SER A 344 -0.93 -34.84 -10.98
N PHE A 345 -0.36 -33.63 -10.94
CA PHE A 345 -1.11 -32.42 -10.75
C PHE A 345 -2.11 -32.18 -11.89
N LEU A 346 -1.70 -32.31 -13.14
CA LEU A 346 -2.57 -32.13 -14.30
C LEU A 346 -3.68 -33.19 -14.35
N GLU A 347 -3.36 -34.45 -14.05
CA GLU A 347 -4.36 -35.52 -13.92
C GLU A 347 -5.40 -35.19 -12.86
N TRP A 348 -4.98 -34.63 -11.71
CA TRP A 348 -5.90 -34.17 -10.67
C TRP A 348 -6.72 -32.95 -11.13
N VAL A 349 -6.11 -31.94 -11.78
CA VAL A 349 -6.80 -30.76 -12.33
C VAL A 349 -7.90 -31.18 -13.30
N ASP A 350 -7.66 -32.20 -14.13
CA ASP A 350 -8.65 -32.70 -15.10
C ASP A 350 -9.89 -33.28 -14.44
N THR A 351 -9.79 -33.74 -13.20
CA THR A 351 -10.95 -34.22 -12.43
C THR A 351 -11.79 -33.09 -11.81
N GLN A 352 -11.30 -31.85 -11.81
CA GLN A 352 -11.99 -30.76 -11.16
C GLN A 352 -13.01 -30.06 -12.08
N PRO A 353 -14.07 -29.43 -11.52
CA PRO A 353 -15.01 -28.61 -12.27
C PRO A 353 -14.32 -27.41 -12.94
N ASP A 354 -14.83 -27.02 -14.12
CA ASP A 354 -14.19 -25.96 -14.92
C ASP A 354 -14.31 -24.55 -14.32
N GLU A 355 -15.46 -24.25 -13.68
CA GLU A 355 -15.80 -22.89 -13.25
C GLU A 355 -15.57 -22.65 -11.75
N ASP A 356 -15.48 -23.70 -10.95
CA ASP A 356 -15.32 -23.58 -9.52
C ASP A 356 -13.84 -23.27 -9.14
N PRO A 357 -13.60 -22.66 -7.97
CA PRO A 357 -12.25 -22.53 -7.44
C PRO A 357 -11.57 -23.90 -7.33
N LEU A 358 -10.45 -24.05 -8.01
CA LEU A 358 -9.72 -25.32 -8.20
C LEU A 358 -9.48 -26.08 -6.89
N PHE A 359 -9.17 -25.35 -5.82
CA PHE A 359 -8.86 -25.96 -4.51
C PHE A 359 -10.05 -25.97 -3.54
N GLY A 360 -11.22 -25.42 -3.90
CA GLY A 360 -12.42 -25.43 -3.09
C GLY A 360 -12.28 -24.78 -1.71
N MET A 361 -11.32 -23.87 -1.53
CA MET A 361 -11.00 -23.25 -0.23
C MET A 361 -11.01 -21.74 -0.31
N THR A 362 -11.48 -21.08 0.77
CA THR A 362 -11.28 -19.64 0.92
C THR A 362 -9.84 -19.34 1.38
N PRO A 363 -9.28 -18.18 1.04
CA PRO A 363 -7.93 -17.78 1.49
C PRO A 363 -7.75 -17.81 3.01
N SER A 364 -8.82 -17.46 3.75
CA SER A 364 -8.82 -17.50 5.22
C SER A 364 -8.77 -18.94 5.74
N ALA A 365 -9.58 -19.85 5.18
CA ALA A 365 -9.59 -21.24 5.59
C ALA A 365 -8.24 -21.92 5.29
N TYR A 366 -7.67 -21.67 4.11
CA TYR A 366 -6.36 -22.18 3.74
C TYR A 366 -5.26 -21.66 4.68
N SER A 367 -5.22 -20.36 4.92
CA SER A 367 -4.24 -19.75 5.82
C SER A 367 -4.40 -20.22 7.26
N SER A 368 -5.64 -20.35 7.74
CA SER A 368 -5.91 -20.85 9.11
C SER A 368 -5.47 -22.30 9.26
N TRP A 369 -5.85 -23.19 8.33
CA TRP A 369 -5.42 -24.60 8.36
C TRP A 369 -3.90 -24.72 8.33
N PHE A 370 -3.22 -24.01 7.42
CA PHE A 370 -1.76 -24.09 7.31
C PHE A 370 -1.06 -23.59 8.58
N ASN A 371 -1.47 -22.42 9.08
CA ASN A 371 -0.80 -21.80 10.25
C ASN A 371 -1.10 -22.55 11.56
N SER A 372 -2.35 -22.95 11.81
CA SER A 372 -2.75 -23.52 13.10
C SER A 372 -2.58 -25.03 13.17
N ARG A 373 -2.47 -25.73 12.04
CA ARG A 373 -2.33 -27.17 12.05
C ARG A 373 -0.98 -27.61 11.44
N VAL A 374 -0.70 -27.31 10.17
CA VAL A 374 0.53 -27.76 9.52
C VAL A 374 1.77 -27.21 10.22
N MET A 375 1.81 -25.88 10.43
CA MET A 375 2.96 -25.25 11.09
C MET A 375 3.11 -25.69 12.54
N THR A 376 2.03 -25.70 13.33
CA THR A 376 2.11 -26.09 14.74
C THR A 376 2.59 -27.53 14.90
N GLU A 377 2.10 -28.46 14.08
CA GLU A 377 2.49 -29.87 14.14
C GLU A 377 3.92 -30.13 13.58
N ALA A 378 4.35 -29.36 12.56
CA ALA A 378 5.67 -29.54 11.96
C ALA A 378 6.79 -28.77 12.66
N LEU A 379 6.49 -27.57 13.17
CA LEU A 379 7.51 -26.62 13.62
C LEU A 379 7.34 -26.21 15.10
N GLY A 380 6.21 -26.58 15.76
CA GLY A 380 5.90 -26.11 17.11
C GLY A 380 5.68 -24.59 17.15
N ASP A 381 6.27 -23.92 18.14
CA ASP A 381 6.12 -22.48 18.39
C ASP A 381 7.10 -21.63 17.53
N ALA A 382 7.19 -21.93 16.22
CA ALA A 382 8.03 -21.15 15.35
C ALA A 382 7.53 -19.71 15.21
N GLU A 383 8.35 -18.73 15.62
CA GLU A 383 7.99 -17.32 15.63
C GLU A 383 8.20 -16.63 14.28
N ASN A 384 7.41 -15.61 14.02
CA ASN A 384 7.53 -14.71 12.88
C ASN A 384 7.38 -15.36 11.50
N VAL A 385 6.76 -16.53 11.44
CA VAL A 385 6.44 -17.25 10.20
C VAL A 385 4.94 -17.44 10.02
N SER A 386 4.51 -17.66 8.79
CA SER A 386 3.11 -17.90 8.42
C SER A 386 3.07 -18.51 7.01
N LEU A 387 1.89 -18.90 6.50
CA LEU A 387 1.71 -19.33 5.11
C LEU A 387 2.42 -18.40 4.11
N HIS A 388 2.39 -17.07 4.34
CA HIS A 388 3.07 -16.10 3.48
C HIS A 388 4.60 -16.25 3.50
N SER A 389 5.18 -16.91 4.48
CA SER A 389 6.61 -17.20 4.55
C SER A 389 7.09 -18.20 3.48
N LEU A 390 6.18 -18.98 2.86
CA LEU A 390 6.50 -19.78 1.66
C LEU A 390 6.97 -18.87 0.52
N ARG A 391 6.26 -17.76 0.31
CA ARG A 391 6.64 -16.77 -0.69
C ARG A 391 7.94 -16.04 -0.34
N HIS A 392 8.18 -15.77 0.95
CA HIS A 392 9.47 -15.22 1.40
C HIS A 392 10.61 -16.20 1.20
N TRP A 393 10.37 -17.50 1.41
CA TRP A 393 11.33 -18.54 1.12
C TRP A 393 11.75 -18.54 -0.36
N LEU A 394 10.78 -18.58 -1.28
CA LEU A 394 11.09 -18.55 -2.72
C LEU A 394 11.85 -17.26 -3.10
N ALA A 395 11.44 -16.10 -2.56
CA ALA A 395 12.15 -14.83 -2.79
C ALA A 395 13.60 -14.88 -2.31
N THR A 396 13.85 -15.51 -1.14
CA THR A 396 15.19 -15.71 -0.58
C THR A 396 16.01 -16.65 -1.46
N ARG A 397 15.44 -17.79 -1.86
CA ARG A 397 16.09 -18.75 -2.78
C ARG A 397 16.49 -18.10 -4.10
N MET A 398 15.58 -17.34 -4.73
CA MET A 398 15.91 -16.61 -5.95
C MET A 398 17.07 -15.64 -5.74
N LYS A 399 17.08 -14.91 -4.62
CA LYS A 399 18.18 -13.99 -4.28
C LYS A 399 19.51 -14.72 -4.08
N GLU A 400 19.53 -15.83 -3.34
CA GLU A 400 20.72 -16.66 -3.08
C GLU A 400 21.30 -17.26 -4.36
N ARG A 401 20.43 -17.61 -5.31
CA ARG A 401 20.82 -18.14 -6.62
C ARG A 401 21.17 -17.05 -7.65
N GLY A 402 21.25 -15.78 -7.22
CA GLY A 402 21.65 -14.67 -8.08
C GLY A 402 20.62 -14.27 -9.14
N VAL A 403 19.35 -14.62 -8.95
CA VAL A 403 18.25 -14.18 -9.84
C VAL A 403 18.15 -12.67 -9.80
N ASN A 404 18.08 -12.04 -10.98
CA ASN A 404 17.94 -10.59 -11.03
C ASN A 404 16.58 -10.13 -10.47
N LEU A 405 16.54 -8.89 -9.97
CA LEU A 405 15.38 -8.34 -9.29
C LEU A 405 14.13 -8.31 -10.18
N VAL A 406 14.29 -8.03 -11.48
CA VAL A 406 13.19 -7.90 -12.43
C VAL A 406 12.47 -9.23 -12.63
N ASP A 407 13.22 -10.32 -12.83
CA ASP A 407 12.62 -11.65 -12.98
C ASP A 407 11.95 -12.11 -11.69
N ALA A 408 12.57 -11.86 -10.53
CA ALA A 408 11.97 -12.14 -9.23
C ALA A 408 10.67 -11.34 -9.01
N GLN A 409 10.65 -10.08 -9.40
CA GLN A 409 9.43 -9.24 -9.35
C GLN A 409 8.36 -9.76 -10.31
N GLY A 410 8.73 -10.18 -11.52
CA GLY A 410 7.82 -10.80 -12.49
C GLY A 410 7.14 -12.06 -11.94
N ILE A 411 7.92 -12.99 -11.36
CA ILE A 411 7.42 -14.22 -10.73
C ILE A 411 6.50 -13.89 -9.55
N LEU A 412 6.96 -13.00 -8.67
CA LEU A 412 6.22 -12.67 -7.44
C LEU A 412 5.06 -11.68 -7.65
N GLY A 413 4.95 -10.99 -8.79
CA GLY A 413 3.93 -9.96 -9.03
C GLY A 413 4.14 -8.76 -8.09
N HIS A 414 5.36 -8.23 -8.04
CA HIS A 414 5.70 -6.96 -7.43
C HIS A 414 5.79 -5.89 -8.51
N SER A 415 5.38 -4.66 -8.21
CA SER A 415 5.65 -3.52 -9.07
C SER A 415 7.17 -3.31 -9.20
N SER A 416 7.64 -3.06 -10.41
CA SER A 416 9.04 -2.70 -10.66
C SER A 416 9.37 -1.30 -10.14
N GLN A 417 8.36 -0.52 -9.71
CA GLN A 417 8.42 0.91 -9.44
C GLN A 417 8.80 1.75 -10.67
N SER A 418 8.81 1.15 -11.85
CA SER A 418 9.01 1.81 -13.13
C SER A 418 7.77 1.62 -14.00
N ILE A 419 7.03 2.70 -14.25
CA ILE A 419 5.80 2.69 -15.07
C ILE A 419 6.11 2.19 -16.48
N THR A 420 7.24 2.59 -17.03
CA THR A 420 7.69 2.17 -18.37
C THR A 420 7.90 0.66 -18.43
N TYR A 421 8.52 0.07 -17.41
CA TYR A 421 8.78 -1.36 -17.37
C TYR A 421 7.50 -2.17 -17.15
N ASP A 422 6.60 -1.68 -16.28
CA ASP A 422 5.33 -2.32 -15.96
C ASP A 422 4.31 -2.22 -17.12
N LEU A 423 4.35 -1.14 -17.93
CA LEU A 423 3.44 -0.93 -19.07
C LEU A 423 3.92 -1.64 -20.35
N TYR A 424 5.23 -1.62 -20.63
CA TYR A 424 5.80 -2.17 -21.87
C TYR A 424 6.37 -3.58 -21.70
N GLY A 425 6.61 -4.00 -20.46
CA GLY A 425 7.08 -5.35 -20.13
C GLY A 425 5.97 -6.41 -20.04
N LYS A 426 4.81 -6.21 -20.68
CA LYS A 426 3.77 -7.24 -20.82
C LYS A 426 4.31 -8.42 -21.62
N GLY A 427 4.92 -9.38 -20.92
CA GLY A 427 5.48 -10.58 -21.47
C GLY A 427 6.97 -10.69 -21.13
N HIS A 428 7.29 -10.78 -19.82
CA HIS A 428 8.49 -11.53 -19.50
C HIS A 428 8.41 -12.82 -20.33
N ALA A 429 9.42 -13.08 -21.14
CA ALA A 429 9.43 -14.31 -21.91
C ALA A 429 9.24 -15.45 -20.90
N VAL A 430 8.05 -16.04 -20.83
CA VAL A 430 7.66 -17.03 -19.80
C VAL A 430 8.69 -18.16 -19.73
N GLY A 431 9.31 -18.47 -20.86
CA GLY A 431 10.45 -19.38 -20.93
C GLY A 431 11.64 -18.95 -20.07
N ARG A 432 11.97 -17.64 -20.02
CA ARG A 432 13.02 -17.15 -19.12
C ARG A 432 12.65 -17.31 -17.66
N LEU A 433 11.39 -17.01 -17.28
CA LEU A 433 10.94 -17.22 -15.90
C LEU A 433 10.94 -18.70 -15.51
N ALA A 434 10.65 -19.60 -16.45
CA ALA A 434 10.75 -21.05 -16.22
C ALA A 434 12.19 -21.48 -15.89
N GLU A 435 13.18 -21.00 -16.65
CA GLU A 435 14.60 -21.29 -16.36
C GLU A 435 15.05 -20.67 -15.03
N VAL A 436 14.58 -19.48 -14.72
CA VAL A 436 14.85 -18.81 -13.44
C VAL A 436 14.30 -19.62 -12.27
N LEU A 437 13.02 -20.06 -12.34
CA LEU A 437 12.43 -20.90 -11.31
C LEU A 437 13.11 -22.25 -11.19
N LYS A 438 13.47 -22.87 -12.30
CA LYS A 438 14.25 -24.11 -12.31
C LYS A 438 15.60 -23.94 -11.59
N THR A 439 16.33 -22.86 -11.88
CA THR A 439 17.60 -22.55 -11.21
C THR A 439 17.40 -22.29 -9.71
N ALA A 440 16.30 -21.67 -9.30
CA ALA A 440 16.04 -21.36 -7.90
C ALA A 440 15.56 -22.57 -7.10
N LEU A 441 14.84 -23.51 -7.71
CA LEU A 441 14.13 -24.59 -7.03
C LEU A 441 14.82 -25.96 -7.11
N LEU A 442 15.59 -26.20 -8.16
CA LEU A 442 16.37 -27.43 -8.39
C LEU A 442 17.87 -27.18 -8.22
#